data_540f77c1c569f9300d6859689c11eaf9
#
_entry.id   540f77c1c569f9300d6859689c11eaf9
#
_cell.length_a   1.000
_cell.length_b   1.000
_cell.length_c   1.000
_cell.angle_alpha   90.00
_cell.angle_beta   90.00
_cell.angle_gamma   90.00
#
_symmetry.space_group_name_H-M   'P 1'
#
loop_
_entity.id
_entity.type
_entity.pdbx_description
1 polymer ?
#
loop_
_entity_poly.entity_id
_entity_poly.type
_entity_poly.pdbx_seq_one_letter_code
_entity_poly.pdbx_strand_id
1 'polypeptide(L)'
;MNQHWPVADLDPVRKLRVMAAATPGTELTEWTIDAPPDVVWQVASDLQVEMPRLVRDFRSVTITPGTGEHLVMHARGYFGQRARFDVVLRPGWCWMQSRFLLCGMAAAPDPAGTRFGFLGGLRVPGVTLLHPLLHLIGPAAVRLDRLQTDVQRHLGQQ
;
A
#
# COMPACT_ATOMS: atom_id res chain seq x y z
N MET A 1 -9.35 33.73 -21.60
CA MET A 1 -8.64 33.62 -20.33
C MET A 1 -8.37 32.15 -20.05
N ASN A 2 -7.15 31.71 -20.21
CA ASN A 2 -6.77 30.36 -19.78
C ASN A 2 -6.53 30.42 -18.27
N GLN A 3 -7.53 30.05 -17.50
CA GLN A 3 -7.34 29.83 -16.07
C GLN A 3 -6.55 28.53 -15.92
N HIS A 4 -5.23 28.64 -15.88
CA HIS A 4 -4.39 27.56 -15.41
C HIS A 4 -4.58 27.45 -13.89
N TRP A 5 -5.39 26.48 -13.49
CA TRP A 5 -5.44 26.09 -12.09
C TRP A 5 -4.05 25.56 -11.69
N PRO A 6 -3.51 26.00 -10.55
CA PRO A 6 -2.25 25.46 -10.08
C PRO A 6 -2.41 23.95 -9.81
N VAL A 7 -1.75 23.14 -10.63
CA VAL A 7 -1.67 21.70 -10.41
C VAL A 7 -0.52 21.47 -9.44
N ALA A 8 -0.84 21.09 -8.22
CA ALA A 8 0.17 20.64 -7.28
C ALA A 8 0.67 19.26 -7.72
N ASP A 9 1.88 19.20 -8.26
CA ASP A 9 2.55 17.94 -8.57
C ASP A 9 3.10 17.33 -7.26
N LEU A 10 2.26 16.55 -6.61
CA LEU A 10 2.62 15.84 -5.40
C LEU A 10 3.31 14.52 -5.77
N ASP A 11 4.43 14.24 -5.11
CA ASP A 11 5.03 12.91 -5.19
C ASP A 11 4.05 11.83 -4.67
N PRO A 12 4.23 10.54 -5.06
CA PRO A 12 3.28 9.48 -4.71
C PRO A 12 3.04 9.33 -3.21
N VAL A 13 4.05 9.49 -2.37
CA VAL A 13 3.90 9.36 -0.91
C VAL A 13 3.10 10.53 -0.34
N ARG A 14 3.31 11.74 -0.85
CA ARG A 14 2.50 12.90 -0.46
C ARG A 14 1.04 12.75 -0.89
N LYS A 15 0.78 12.19 -2.09
CA LYS A 15 -0.59 11.86 -2.52
C LYS A 15 -1.24 10.88 -1.55
N LEU A 16 -0.52 9.83 -1.15
CA LEU A 16 -1.01 8.84 -0.20
C LEU A 16 -1.33 9.47 1.17
N ARG A 17 -0.51 10.42 1.61
CA ARG A 17 -0.73 11.18 2.86
C ARG A 17 -1.99 12.03 2.81
N VAL A 18 -2.23 12.71 1.69
CA VAL A 18 -3.47 13.49 1.48
C VAL A 18 -4.69 12.57 1.49
N MET A 19 -4.60 11.41 0.84
CA MET A 19 -5.70 10.43 0.83
C MET A 19 -5.97 9.85 2.21
N ALA A 20 -4.94 9.57 2.98
CA ALA A 20 -5.07 9.13 4.37
C ALA A 20 -5.79 10.17 5.23
N ALA A 21 -5.39 11.44 5.13
CA ALA A 21 -6.01 12.53 5.86
C ALA A 21 -7.49 12.75 5.47
N ALA A 22 -7.84 12.47 4.20
CA ALA A 22 -9.20 12.64 3.68
C ALA A 22 -10.11 11.42 3.89
N THR A 23 -9.56 10.29 4.34
CA THR A 23 -10.31 9.03 4.47
C THR A 23 -10.33 8.57 5.93
N PRO A 24 -11.41 8.84 6.68
CA PRO A 24 -11.55 8.38 8.05
C PRO A 24 -11.40 6.85 8.14
N GLY A 25 -10.76 6.38 9.22
CA GLY A 25 -10.56 4.96 9.45
C GLY A 25 -9.37 4.35 8.72
N THR A 26 -8.53 5.18 8.10
CA THR A 26 -7.25 4.75 7.53
C THR A 26 -6.08 5.26 8.37
N GLU A 27 -5.00 4.50 8.34
CA GLU A 27 -3.74 4.84 8.98
C GLU A 27 -2.61 4.72 7.98
N LEU A 28 -1.76 5.74 7.90
CA LEU A 28 -0.59 5.78 7.04
C LEU A 28 0.67 5.60 7.88
N THR A 29 1.53 4.72 7.45
CA THR A 29 2.87 4.56 8.00
C THR A 29 3.91 4.77 6.90
N GLU A 30 4.94 5.54 7.20
CA GLU A 30 6.01 5.89 6.26
C GLU A 30 7.36 5.44 6.80
N TRP A 31 8.24 5.06 5.88
CA TRP A 31 9.61 4.65 6.16
C TRP A 31 10.58 5.15 5.12
N THR A 32 11.83 5.18 5.50
CA THR A 32 12.95 5.33 4.59
C THR A 32 13.66 3.98 4.44
N ILE A 33 13.78 3.53 3.21
CA ILE A 33 14.47 2.28 2.83
C ILE A 33 15.76 2.69 2.13
N ASP A 34 16.89 2.17 2.57
CA ASP A 34 18.20 2.40 1.97
C ASP A 34 18.36 1.56 0.70
N ALA A 35 17.66 1.98 -0.35
CA ALA A 35 17.69 1.38 -1.68
C ALA A 35 17.07 2.36 -2.70
N PRO A 36 17.43 2.26 -4.00
CA PRO A 36 16.82 3.06 -5.05
C PRO A 36 15.31 2.84 -5.19
N PRO A 37 14.52 3.88 -5.55
CA PRO A 37 13.05 3.78 -5.63
C PRO A 37 12.53 2.74 -6.62
N ASP A 38 13.19 2.56 -7.73
CA ASP A 38 12.85 1.55 -8.74
C ASP A 38 13.01 0.13 -8.20
N VAL A 39 14.07 -0.13 -7.44
CA VAL A 39 14.32 -1.43 -6.80
C VAL A 39 13.28 -1.71 -5.71
N VAL A 40 13.02 -0.72 -4.86
CA VAL A 40 11.99 -0.85 -3.81
C VAL A 40 10.62 -1.11 -4.44
N TRP A 41 10.29 -0.38 -5.50
CA TRP A 41 9.01 -0.55 -6.17
C TRP A 41 8.89 -1.87 -6.92
N GLN A 42 9.96 -2.34 -7.55
CA GLN A 42 9.99 -3.65 -8.20
C GLN A 42 9.62 -4.78 -7.23
N VAL A 43 10.14 -4.73 -6.01
CA VAL A 43 9.81 -5.69 -4.96
C VAL A 43 8.38 -5.47 -4.46
N ALA A 44 8.03 -4.25 -4.05
CA ALA A 44 6.73 -3.94 -3.45
C ALA A 44 5.54 -4.15 -4.41
N SER A 45 5.74 -3.97 -5.71
CA SER A 45 4.70 -4.14 -6.73
C SER A 45 4.38 -5.59 -7.09
N ASP A 46 5.21 -6.55 -6.66
CA ASP A 46 4.86 -7.96 -6.75
C ASP A 46 3.85 -8.33 -5.64
N LEU A 47 2.61 -7.90 -5.85
CA LEU A 47 1.54 -8.02 -4.86
C LEU A 47 1.27 -9.46 -4.43
N GLN A 48 1.43 -10.43 -5.32
CA GLN A 48 1.18 -11.83 -5.01
C GLN A 48 2.18 -12.40 -4.00
N VAL A 49 3.41 -11.95 -4.08
CA VAL A 49 4.50 -12.37 -3.19
C VAL A 49 4.55 -11.47 -1.95
N GLU A 50 4.50 -10.16 -2.13
CA GLU A 50 4.79 -9.21 -1.06
C GLU A 50 3.59 -8.92 -0.14
N MET A 51 2.36 -8.90 -0.66
CA MET A 51 1.20 -8.59 0.19
C MET A 51 1.02 -9.56 1.35
N PRO A 52 1.16 -10.89 1.21
CA PRO A 52 1.12 -11.82 2.35
C PRO A 52 2.27 -11.64 3.34
N ARG A 53 3.37 -11.04 2.91
CA ARG A 53 4.53 -10.75 3.78
C ARG A 53 4.38 -9.43 4.51
N LEU A 54 3.83 -8.42 3.83
CA LEU A 54 3.59 -7.09 4.37
C LEU A 54 2.40 -7.07 5.33
N VAL A 55 1.28 -7.65 4.93
CA VAL A 55 0.04 -7.63 5.71
C VAL A 55 -0.08 -8.92 6.50
N ARG A 56 -0.05 -8.81 7.82
CA ARG A 56 -0.03 -9.95 8.74
C ARG A 56 -1.21 -10.89 8.57
N ASP A 57 -2.38 -10.34 8.25
CA ASP A 57 -3.63 -11.11 8.18
C ASP A 57 -3.83 -11.82 6.83
N PHE A 58 -3.01 -11.51 5.83
CA PHE A 58 -3.06 -12.18 4.53
C PHE A 58 -2.21 -13.44 4.54
N ARG A 59 -2.87 -14.58 4.35
CA ARG A 59 -2.20 -15.87 4.18
C ARG A 59 -1.72 -16.08 2.74
N SER A 60 -2.55 -15.71 1.78
CA SER A 60 -2.26 -15.85 0.35
C SER A 60 -2.98 -14.79 -0.46
N VAL A 61 -2.37 -14.42 -1.57
CA VAL A 61 -2.90 -13.45 -2.53
C VAL A 61 -2.77 -14.02 -3.93
N THR A 62 -3.83 -13.86 -4.73
CA THR A 62 -3.86 -14.21 -6.15
C THR A 62 -4.22 -12.99 -6.96
N ILE A 63 -3.47 -12.71 -8.02
CA ILE A 63 -3.70 -11.58 -8.93
C ILE A 63 -4.32 -12.08 -10.23
N THR A 64 -5.40 -11.44 -10.63
CA THR A 64 -5.99 -11.60 -11.96
C THR A 64 -5.74 -10.32 -12.74
N PRO A 65 -5.08 -10.39 -13.91
CA PRO A 65 -4.87 -9.22 -14.76
C PRO A 65 -6.20 -8.63 -15.22
N GLY A 66 -6.27 -7.31 -15.26
CA GLY A 66 -7.38 -6.54 -15.83
C GLY A 66 -6.93 -5.78 -17.08
N THR A 67 -7.52 -4.61 -17.30
CA THR A 67 -7.22 -3.75 -18.44
C THR A 67 -6.29 -2.62 -18.01
N GLY A 68 -5.12 -2.49 -18.66
CA GLY A 68 -4.15 -1.43 -18.37
C GLY A 68 -3.59 -1.54 -16.95
N GLU A 69 -3.79 -0.49 -16.16
CA GLU A 69 -3.29 -0.38 -14.77
C GLU A 69 -4.21 -1.08 -13.74
N HIS A 70 -5.35 -1.60 -14.19
CA HIS A 70 -6.34 -2.22 -13.33
C HIS A 70 -6.11 -3.73 -13.19
N LEU A 71 -6.12 -4.21 -11.96
CA LEU A 71 -5.97 -5.60 -11.59
C LEU A 71 -7.07 -5.98 -10.59
N VAL A 72 -7.30 -7.28 -10.44
CA VAL A 72 -8.14 -7.82 -9.36
C VAL A 72 -7.27 -8.67 -8.45
N MET A 73 -7.29 -8.37 -7.17
CA MET A 73 -6.58 -9.11 -6.16
C MET A 73 -7.57 -9.87 -5.27
N HIS A 74 -7.34 -11.16 -5.10
CA HIS A 74 -8.06 -12.00 -4.16
C HIS A 74 -7.14 -12.37 -3.00
N ALA A 75 -7.49 -11.91 -1.80
CA ALA A 75 -6.75 -12.23 -0.58
C ALA A 75 -7.52 -13.26 0.25
N ARG A 76 -6.78 -14.18 0.87
CA ARG A 76 -7.29 -15.13 1.87
C ARG A 76 -6.58 -14.89 3.18
N GLY A 77 -7.33 -14.86 4.27
CA GLY A 77 -6.82 -14.84 5.62
C GLY A 77 -6.62 -16.23 6.23
N TYR A 78 -6.04 -16.26 7.42
CA TYR A 78 -5.72 -17.50 8.14
C TYR A 78 -6.96 -18.26 8.63
N PHE A 79 -8.08 -17.56 8.83
CA PHE A 79 -9.34 -18.15 9.30
C PHE A 79 -10.35 -18.40 8.16
N GLY A 80 -9.86 -18.45 6.90
CA GLY A 80 -10.70 -18.69 5.74
C GLY A 80 -11.45 -17.48 5.20
N GLN A 81 -11.32 -16.31 5.81
CA GLN A 81 -11.88 -15.07 5.30
C GLN A 81 -11.29 -14.73 3.92
N ARG A 82 -12.12 -14.18 3.04
CA ARG A 82 -11.77 -13.82 1.68
C ARG A 82 -12.12 -12.36 1.42
N ALA A 83 -11.24 -11.68 0.72
CA ALA A 83 -11.48 -10.31 0.26
C ALA A 83 -11.09 -10.18 -1.22
N ARG A 84 -11.93 -9.51 -2.01
CA ARG A 84 -11.64 -9.12 -3.38
C ARG A 84 -11.34 -7.63 -3.39
N PHE A 85 -10.22 -7.28 -3.99
CA PHE A 85 -9.80 -5.89 -4.16
C PHE A 85 -9.76 -5.52 -5.63
N ASP A 86 -10.29 -4.35 -5.94
CA ASP A 86 -10.01 -3.66 -7.18
C ASP A 86 -8.71 -2.88 -6.97
N VAL A 87 -7.76 -3.09 -7.85
CA VAL A 87 -6.39 -2.60 -7.71
C VAL A 87 -6.04 -1.70 -8.88
N VAL A 88 -5.45 -0.53 -8.58
CA VAL A 88 -4.79 0.32 -9.56
C VAL A 88 -3.30 0.30 -9.24
N LEU A 89 -2.49 -0.19 -10.17
CA LEU A 89 -1.04 -0.33 -10.03
C LEU A 89 -0.32 0.49 -11.07
N ARG A 90 0.51 1.42 -10.62
CA ARG A 90 1.36 2.31 -11.44
C ARG A 90 2.78 2.34 -10.88
N PRO A 91 3.75 2.81 -11.64
CA PRO A 91 5.08 3.07 -11.08
C PRO A 91 5.00 3.98 -9.85
N GLY A 92 5.51 3.50 -8.72
CA GLY A 92 5.51 4.22 -7.46
C GLY A 92 4.16 4.36 -6.74
N TRP A 93 3.09 3.75 -7.26
CA TRP A 93 1.74 3.91 -6.70
C TRP A 93 0.91 2.63 -6.81
N CYS A 94 0.28 2.23 -5.72
CA CYS A 94 -0.71 1.16 -5.71
C CYS A 94 -1.89 1.54 -4.82
N TRP A 95 -3.11 1.39 -5.34
CA TRP A 95 -4.34 1.60 -4.60
C TRP A 95 -5.22 0.36 -4.68
N MET A 96 -5.61 -0.16 -3.54
CA MET A 96 -6.35 -1.41 -3.41
C MET A 96 -7.61 -1.17 -2.59
N GLN A 97 -8.75 -1.45 -3.16
CA GLN A 97 -10.04 -1.21 -2.52
C GLN A 97 -10.92 -2.44 -2.57
N SER A 98 -11.38 -2.88 -1.41
CA SER A 98 -12.43 -3.88 -1.28
C SER A 98 -13.73 -3.25 -0.74
N ARG A 99 -14.73 -4.08 -0.50
CA ARG A 99 -15.98 -3.62 0.10
C ARG A 99 -15.78 -2.97 1.48
N PHE A 100 -14.87 -3.50 2.28
CA PHE A 100 -14.66 -3.09 3.68
C PHE A 100 -13.23 -2.65 4.00
N LEU A 101 -12.28 -2.97 3.13
CA LEU A 101 -10.87 -2.72 3.36
C LEU A 101 -10.33 -1.76 2.31
N LEU A 102 -9.42 -0.92 2.74
CA LEU A 102 -8.69 0.00 1.90
C LEU A 102 -7.20 -0.14 2.20
N CYS A 103 -6.42 -0.33 1.15
CA CYS A 103 -4.96 -0.38 1.25
C CYS A 103 -4.35 0.51 0.17
N GLY A 104 -3.21 1.08 0.46
CA GLY A 104 -2.44 1.86 -0.49
C GLY A 104 -0.95 1.74 -0.23
N MET A 105 -0.16 1.78 -1.29
CA MET A 105 1.30 1.83 -1.22
C MET A 105 1.83 2.92 -2.13
N ALA A 106 2.89 3.58 -1.72
CA ALA A 106 3.58 4.55 -2.54
C ALA A 106 5.07 4.56 -2.23
N ALA A 107 5.88 4.82 -3.25
CA ALA A 107 7.31 5.01 -3.15
C ALA A 107 7.71 6.31 -3.83
N ALA A 108 8.61 7.07 -3.21
CA ALA A 108 9.16 8.31 -3.73
C ALA A 108 10.65 8.40 -3.39
N PRO A 109 11.46 9.08 -4.23
CA PRO A 109 12.86 9.33 -3.90
C PRO A 109 13.01 10.08 -2.58
N ASP A 110 14.05 9.72 -1.83
CA ASP A 110 14.47 10.36 -0.59
C ASP A 110 15.99 10.51 -0.60
N PRO A 111 16.58 11.55 0.06
CA PRO A 111 18.03 11.70 0.14
C PRO A 111 18.75 10.46 0.71
N ALA A 112 18.08 9.69 1.57
CA ALA A 112 18.61 8.45 2.15
C ALA A 112 18.14 7.17 1.43
N GLY A 113 17.64 7.28 0.20
CA GLY A 113 17.18 6.14 -0.60
C GLY A 113 15.73 6.30 -1.10
N THR A 114 14.80 5.61 -0.48
CA THR A 114 13.38 5.63 -0.86
C THR A 114 12.51 5.90 0.36
N ARG A 115 11.63 6.88 0.26
CA ARG A 115 10.50 7.01 1.18
C ARG A 115 9.37 6.12 0.69
N PHE A 116 8.97 5.17 1.53
CA PHE A 116 7.89 4.23 1.25
C PHE A 116 6.74 4.48 2.23
N GLY A 117 5.52 4.56 1.71
CA GLY A 117 4.30 4.70 2.51
C GLY A 117 3.39 3.50 2.32
N PHE A 118 2.80 3.05 3.42
CA PHE A 118 1.72 2.06 3.42
C PHE A 118 0.52 2.62 4.17
N LEU A 119 -0.63 2.61 3.50
CA LEU A 119 -1.91 2.99 4.05
C LEU A 119 -2.79 1.75 4.18
N GLY A 120 -3.40 1.58 5.34
CA GLY A 120 -4.38 0.53 5.57
C GLY A 120 -5.55 1.05 6.40
N GLY A 121 -6.73 0.48 6.19
CA GLY A 121 -7.89 0.87 6.98
C GLY A 121 -9.16 0.14 6.64
N LEU A 122 -10.19 0.41 7.46
CA LEU A 122 -11.53 -0.09 7.29
C LEU A 122 -12.42 0.99 6.67
N ARG A 123 -13.16 0.59 5.66
CA ARG A 123 -14.19 1.40 5.01
C ARG A 123 -15.57 0.97 5.48
N VAL A 124 -15.92 1.32 6.73
CA VAL A 124 -17.22 0.99 7.31
C VAL A 124 -17.90 2.26 7.81
N PRO A 125 -19.20 2.48 7.55
CA PRO A 125 -19.94 3.58 8.16
C PRO A 125 -19.83 3.51 9.68
N GLY A 126 -19.52 4.65 10.35
CA GLY A 126 -19.35 4.71 11.80
C GLY A 126 -18.01 4.17 12.33
N VAL A 127 -17.02 3.98 11.48
CA VAL A 127 -15.68 3.48 11.82
C VAL A 127 -14.99 4.28 12.95
N THR A 128 -15.33 5.55 13.11
CA THR A 128 -14.81 6.40 14.19
C THR A 128 -15.21 5.90 15.59
N LEU A 129 -16.31 5.17 15.71
CA LEU A 129 -16.73 4.52 16.96
C LEU A 129 -15.95 3.22 17.25
N LEU A 130 -15.31 2.65 16.23
CA LEU A 130 -14.51 1.42 16.31
C LEU A 130 -13.01 1.71 16.40
N HIS A 131 -12.63 2.96 16.66
CA HIS A 131 -11.24 3.42 16.74
C HIS A 131 -10.31 2.51 17.57
N PRO A 132 -10.70 2.00 18.75
CA PRO A 132 -9.85 1.09 19.51
C PRO A 132 -9.64 -0.27 18.83
N LEU A 133 -10.57 -0.71 17.97
CA LEU A 133 -10.43 -1.96 17.21
C LEU A 133 -9.56 -1.78 15.97
N LEU A 134 -9.47 -0.55 15.44
CA LEU A 134 -8.63 -0.19 14.29
C LEU A 134 -7.14 -0.30 14.61
N HIS A 135 -6.73 -0.10 15.86
CA HIS A 135 -5.35 -0.33 16.29
C HIS A 135 -4.91 -1.80 16.18
N LEU A 136 -5.84 -2.75 16.10
CA LEU A 136 -5.51 -4.15 15.80
C LEU A 136 -5.21 -4.39 14.32
N ILE A 137 -5.69 -3.52 13.44
CA ILE A 137 -5.55 -3.62 11.98
C ILE A 137 -4.57 -2.57 11.45
N GLY A 138 -4.13 -1.65 12.32
CA GLY A 138 -3.22 -0.55 12.03
C GLY A 138 -1.76 -0.97 11.80
N PRO A 139 -0.78 -0.10 12.02
CA PRO A 139 0.62 -0.31 11.67
C PRO A 139 1.25 -1.54 12.27
N ALA A 140 0.70 -2.07 13.36
CA ALA A 140 1.12 -3.35 13.94
C ALA A 140 0.80 -4.55 13.02
N ALA A 141 -0.10 -4.39 12.04
CA ALA A 141 -0.42 -5.42 11.06
C ALA A 141 0.51 -5.42 9.84
N VAL A 142 1.36 -4.41 9.70
CA VAL A 142 2.27 -4.25 8.55
C VAL A 142 3.70 -4.55 8.97
N ARG A 143 4.34 -5.46 8.26
CA ARG A 143 5.72 -5.93 8.54
C ARG A 143 6.70 -5.34 7.53
N LEU A 144 7.18 -4.17 7.80
CA LEU A 144 8.12 -3.49 6.90
C LEU A 144 9.55 -3.91 7.01
N ASP A 145 9.94 -4.41 8.17
CA ASP A 145 11.20 -5.13 8.34
C ASP A 145 11.37 -6.22 7.26
N ARG A 146 10.27 -6.84 6.86
CA ARG A 146 10.28 -7.82 5.77
C ARG A 146 10.50 -7.22 4.40
N LEU A 147 9.82 -6.12 4.09
CA LEU A 147 10.06 -5.41 2.82
C LEU A 147 11.51 -4.97 2.69
N GLN A 148 12.08 -4.39 3.73
CA GLN A 148 13.49 -4.00 3.75
C GLN A 148 14.42 -5.21 3.54
N THR A 149 14.13 -6.34 4.19
CA THR A 149 14.90 -7.58 4.01
C THR A 149 14.80 -8.12 2.58
N ASP A 150 13.60 -8.10 1.99
CA ASP A 150 13.38 -8.60 0.63
C ASP A 150 14.01 -7.68 -0.42
N VAL A 151 14.01 -6.38 -0.21
CA VAL A 151 14.74 -5.40 -1.04
C VAL A 151 16.24 -5.65 -0.98
N GLN A 152 16.81 -5.82 0.22
CA GLN A 152 18.25 -6.10 0.36
C GLN A 152 18.64 -7.45 -0.27
N ARG A 153 17.78 -8.45 -0.16
CA ARG A 153 18.00 -9.74 -0.85
C ARG A 153 18.00 -9.58 -2.35
N HIS A 154 17.07 -8.77 -2.89
CA HIS A 154 16.97 -8.50 -4.32
C HIS A 154 18.23 -7.79 -4.86
N LEU A 155 18.75 -6.80 -4.11
CA LEU A 155 19.99 -6.12 -4.44
C LEU A 155 21.21 -7.06 -4.43
N GLY A 156 21.24 -8.00 -3.51
CA GLY A 156 22.35 -8.99 -3.41
C GLY A 156 22.35 -10.08 -4.50
N GLN A 157 21.29 -10.15 -5.32
CA GLN A 157 21.15 -11.10 -6.43
C GLN A 157 21.47 -10.50 -7.81
N GLN A 158 21.72 -9.20 -7.88
CA GLN A 158 22.13 -8.46 -9.09
C GLN A 158 23.66 -8.36 -9.16
#